data_f3ff483d9f5b09202257d800f83f4a62
#
_entry.id   f3ff483d9f5b09202257d800f83f4a62
#
_cell.length_a   1.000
_cell.length_b   1.000
_cell.length_c   1.000
_cell.angle_alpha   90.00
_cell.angle_beta   90.00
_cell.angle_gamma   90.00
#
_symmetry.space_group_name_H-M   'P 1'
#
loop_
_entity.id
_entity.type
_entity.pdbx_description
1 polymer ?
#
loop_
_entity_poly.entity_id
_entity_poly.type
_entity_poly.pdbx_seq_one_letter_code
_entity_poly.pdbx_strand_id
1 'polypeptide(L)'
;DENGFFTIPEKDIHKTHQNSNNLRFFNNTSIDPRGGMKSFGPYQASPHPNVRFFFIYHKPDRKDYVIPLFGYFEKGYKTFFPPLKTHIKQPFFIDKDTSLAFEITTTAVKELKHHLINLEKTPNTRYVAIYISPIHKEDQDNKQLYYQVKEELLKHEITSQVIFKESINNNYFGAFLENITPALLAKIDGIPWRLDRDLK
;
A
#
# COMPACT_ATOMS: atom_id res chain seq x y z
N ASP A 1 21.50 14.13 -37.94
CA ASP A 1 21.80 15.38 -37.25
C ASP A 1 22.83 15.09 -36.18
N GLU A 2 23.99 15.73 -36.21
CA GLU A 2 25.17 15.39 -35.38
C GLU A 2 24.93 15.60 -33.85
N ASN A 3 23.78 16.14 -33.47
CA ASN A 3 23.40 16.43 -32.08
C ASN A 3 22.36 15.47 -31.49
N GLY A 4 22.00 14.38 -32.19
CA GLY A 4 21.11 13.35 -31.64
C GLY A 4 19.65 13.77 -31.35
N PHE A 5 19.19 14.90 -31.90
CA PHE A 5 17.80 15.33 -31.78
C PHE A 5 16.95 14.74 -32.90
N PHE A 6 15.81 14.16 -32.53
CA PHE A 6 14.81 13.70 -33.46
C PHE A 6 13.80 14.83 -33.71
N THR A 7 13.59 15.17 -34.98
CA THR A 7 12.49 16.05 -35.37
C THR A 7 11.28 15.21 -35.75
N ILE A 8 10.22 15.28 -34.96
CA ILE A 8 8.95 14.62 -35.30
C ILE A 8 8.20 15.58 -36.22
N PRO A 9 7.84 15.17 -37.42
CA PRO A 9 7.04 16.01 -38.35
C PRO A 9 5.71 16.39 -37.67
N GLU A 10 5.26 17.63 -37.83
CA GLU A 10 4.03 18.12 -37.18
C GLU A 10 2.78 17.28 -37.53
N LYS A 11 2.76 16.67 -38.72
CA LYS A 11 1.71 15.76 -39.20
C LYS A 11 1.61 14.46 -38.34
N ASP A 12 2.70 14.09 -37.68
CA ASP A 12 2.76 12.87 -36.83
C ASP A 12 2.45 13.18 -35.35
N ILE A 13 2.24 14.47 -35.03
CA ILE A 13 1.79 14.93 -33.73
C ILE A 13 0.27 14.88 -33.68
N HIS A 14 -0.29 13.79 -33.19
CA HIS A 14 -1.73 13.71 -32.97
C HIS A 14 -2.11 14.60 -31.78
N LYS A 15 -2.68 15.75 -32.02
CA LYS A 15 -3.33 16.60 -31.00
C LYS A 15 -4.64 15.92 -30.63
N THR A 16 -4.67 15.19 -29.54
CA THR A 16 -5.92 14.70 -28.98
C THR A 16 -6.67 15.86 -28.32
N HIS A 17 -7.75 16.33 -28.97
CA HIS A 17 -8.55 17.47 -28.50
C HIS A 17 -9.39 17.25 -27.25
N GLN A 18 -9.31 16.07 -26.60
CA GLN A 18 -10.04 15.75 -25.38
C GLN A 18 -9.12 15.08 -24.37
N ASN A 19 -8.23 15.84 -23.76
CA ASN A 19 -7.58 15.43 -22.52
C ASN A 19 -8.50 15.77 -21.35
N SER A 20 -9.49 14.94 -21.11
CA SER A 20 -10.16 14.94 -19.82
C SER A 20 -9.15 14.42 -18.78
N ASN A 21 -8.76 15.28 -17.83
CA ASN A 21 -7.98 14.87 -16.65
C ASN A 21 -8.90 14.25 -15.59
N ASN A 22 -10.16 13.96 -15.93
CA ASN A 22 -11.08 13.32 -15.03
C ASN A 22 -10.62 11.89 -14.73
N LEU A 23 -10.71 11.55 -13.45
CA LEU A 23 -10.51 10.21 -12.95
C LEU A 23 -11.87 9.59 -12.70
N ARG A 24 -12.05 8.37 -13.16
CA ARG A 24 -13.24 7.57 -12.90
C ARG A 24 -13.05 6.73 -11.65
N PHE A 25 -14.00 6.81 -10.77
CA PHE A 25 -14.18 6.00 -9.59
C PHE A 25 -15.34 5.01 -9.80
N PHE A 26 -15.87 4.36 -8.81
CA PHE A 26 -16.90 3.34 -8.96
C PHE A 26 -18.01 3.75 -9.94
N ASN A 27 -18.72 4.83 -9.67
CA ASN A 27 -19.82 5.33 -10.52
C ASN A 27 -19.81 6.85 -10.72
N ASN A 28 -18.69 7.51 -10.43
CA ASN A 28 -18.54 8.95 -10.52
C ASN A 28 -17.16 9.34 -11.08
N THR A 29 -17.01 10.61 -11.40
CA THR A 29 -15.75 11.21 -11.85
C THR A 29 -15.32 12.36 -10.95
N SER A 30 -14.00 12.58 -10.86
CA SER A 30 -13.40 13.71 -10.17
C SER A 30 -12.02 14.00 -10.77
N ILE A 31 -11.58 15.24 -10.72
CA ILE A 31 -10.20 15.62 -11.02
C ILE A 31 -9.26 15.43 -9.82
N ASP A 32 -9.84 15.31 -8.61
CA ASP A 32 -9.12 15.10 -7.37
C ASP A 32 -9.09 13.61 -7.00
N PRO A 33 -7.91 12.94 -7.05
CA PRO A 33 -7.81 11.52 -6.74
C PRO A 33 -8.13 11.20 -5.27
N ARG A 34 -7.80 12.09 -4.34
CA ARG A 34 -8.00 11.87 -2.92
C ARG A 34 -9.46 12.08 -2.52
N GLY A 35 -10.02 13.22 -2.90
CA GLY A 35 -11.42 13.53 -2.68
C GLY A 35 -12.36 12.56 -3.39
N GLY A 36 -12.03 12.17 -4.62
CA GLY A 36 -12.76 11.17 -5.37
C GLY A 36 -12.76 9.80 -4.71
N MET A 37 -11.59 9.32 -4.26
CA MET A 37 -11.47 8.06 -3.54
C MET A 37 -12.27 8.07 -2.23
N LYS A 38 -12.22 9.17 -1.48
CA LYS A 38 -12.95 9.33 -0.23
C LYS A 38 -14.47 9.38 -0.44
N SER A 39 -14.94 10.11 -1.45
CA SER A 39 -16.36 10.35 -1.68
C SER A 39 -17.06 9.21 -2.41
N PHE A 40 -16.38 8.61 -3.39
CA PHE A 40 -16.99 7.64 -4.30
C PHE A 40 -16.44 6.22 -4.09
N GLY A 41 -15.29 6.09 -3.41
CA GLY A 41 -14.56 4.83 -3.24
C GLY A 41 -13.76 4.45 -4.49
N PRO A 42 -13.12 3.28 -4.50
CA PRO A 42 -12.27 2.84 -5.59
C PRO A 42 -13.06 2.60 -6.88
N TYR A 43 -12.38 2.73 -8.02
CA TYR A 43 -12.94 2.32 -9.30
C TYR A 43 -13.33 0.84 -9.29
N GLN A 44 -12.47 0.00 -8.74
CA GLN A 44 -12.71 -1.42 -8.57
C GLN A 44 -12.19 -1.87 -7.21
N ALA A 45 -13.04 -2.50 -6.41
CA ALA A 45 -12.62 -3.17 -5.18
C ALA A 45 -11.74 -4.40 -5.50
N SER A 46 -11.12 -4.97 -4.47
CA SER A 46 -10.34 -6.19 -4.63
C SER A 46 -11.20 -7.34 -5.20
N PRO A 47 -10.66 -8.14 -6.14
CA PRO A 47 -11.34 -9.36 -6.60
C PRO A 47 -11.27 -10.50 -5.57
N HIS A 48 -10.45 -10.37 -4.52
CA HIS A 48 -10.25 -11.42 -3.53
C HIS A 48 -11.36 -11.39 -2.48
N PRO A 49 -12.10 -12.49 -2.28
CA PRO A 49 -13.18 -12.55 -1.29
C PRO A 49 -12.63 -12.43 0.14
N ASN A 50 -11.44 -12.94 0.39
CA ASN A 50 -10.80 -12.93 1.69
C ASN A 50 -9.46 -12.19 1.61
N VAL A 51 -9.31 -11.16 2.42
CA VAL A 51 -8.07 -10.39 2.55
C VAL A 51 -7.62 -10.41 4.00
N ARG A 52 -6.37 -10.72 4.23
CA ARG A 52 -5.72 -10.69 5.54
C ARG A 52 -4.51 -9.79 5.51
N PHE A 53 -4.52 -8.77 6.38
CA PHE A 53 -3.33 -7.99 6.71
C PHE A 53 -2.69 -8.54 7.97
N PHE A 54 -1.37 -8.56 8.03
CA PHE A 54 -0.62 -8.87 9.25
C PHE A 54 0.59 -7.96 9.37
N PHE A 55 1.07 -7.77 10.58
CA PHE A 55 2.16 -6.84 10.86
C PHE A 55 3.48 -7.57 11.05
N ILE A 56 4.56 -6.99 10.50
CA ILE A 56 5.94 -7.35 10.79
C ILE A 56 6.60 -6.11 11.36
N TYR A 57 7.14 -6.19 12.56
CA TYR A 57 7.67 -5.01 13.24
C TYR A 57 8.71 -5.36 14.30
N HIS A 58 9.55 -4.39 14.63
CA HIS A 58 10.45 -4.47 15.78
C HIS A 58 9.65 -4.29 17.07
N LYS A 59 9.78 -5.21 18.01
CA LYS A 59 8.93 -5.30 19.20
C LYS A 59 8.85 -4.01 20.03
N PRO A 60 9.95 -3.25 20.27
CA PRO A 60 9.87 -1.94 20.91
C PRO A 60 8.98 -0.94 20.20
N ASP A 61 8.84 -1.04 18.87
CA ASP A 61 8.08 -0.10 18.04
C ASP A 61 6.54 -0.32 18.13
N ARG A 62 6.10 -1.36 18.85
CA ARG A 62 4.68 -1.75 18.91
C ARG A 62 3.76 -0.63 19.38
N LYS A 63 4.10 0.01 20.49
CA LYS A 63 3.24 1.01 21.16
C LYS A 63 3.08 2.27 20.30
N ASP A 64 4.18 2.75 19.74
CA ASP A 64 4.24 4.06 19.13
C ASP A 64 3.88 4.05 17.63
N TYR A 65 3.96 2.88 16.97
CA TYR A 65 3.74 2.79 15.54
C TYR A 65 2.68 1.75 15.13
N VAL A 66 2.73 0.54 15.69
CA VAL A 66 1.78 -0.52 15.28
C VAL A 66 0.37 -0.22 15.79
N ILE A 67 0.24 0.14 17.06
CA ILE A 67 -1.08 0.39 17.68
C ILE A 67 -1.81 1.57 17.02
N PRO A 68 -1.17 2.73 16.74
CA PRO A 68 -1.82 3.81 16.02
C PRO A 68 -2.28 3.40 14.60
N LEU A 69 -1.43 2.69 13.87
CA LEU A 69 -1.76 2.24 12.52
C LEU A 69 -2.89 1.20 12.50
N PHE A 70 -2.87 0.26 13.46
CA PHE A 70 -3.96 -0.67 13.68
C PHE A 70 -5.27 0.07 14.01
N GLY A 71 -5.20 1.08 14.88
CA GLY A 71 -6.35 1.92 15.22
C GLY A 71 -6.96 2.59 13.99
N TYR A 72 -6.13 3.09 13.08
CA TYR A 72 -6.59 3.64 11.81
C TYR A 72 -7.31 2.59 10.96
N PHE A 73 -6.75 1.40 10.80
CA PHE A 73 -7.36 0.36 9.98
C PHE A 73 -8.76 -0.01 10.48
N GLU A 74 -8.93 -0.08 11.79
CA GLU A 74 -10.19 -0.49 12.42
C GLU A 74 -11.21 0.64 12.61
N LYS A 75 -10.75 1.82 13.02
CA LYS A 75 -11.61 2.90 13.50
C LYS A 75 -11.55 4.17 12.66
N GLY A 76 -10.57 4.29 11.76
CA GLY A 76 -10.26 5.52 11.07
C GLY A 76 -9.41 6.47 11.93
N TYR A 77 -9.20 7.70 11.42
CA TYR A 77 -8.37 8.70 12.06
C TYR A 77 -9.05 10.07 12.05
N LYS A 78 -9.34 10.60 13.24
CA LYS A 78 -10.09 11.85 13.42
C LYS A 78 -11.43 11.78 12.66
N THR A 79 -11.97 12.94 12.26
CA THR A 79 -13.19 13.02 11.44
C THR A 79 -12.92 12.93 9.94
N PHE A 80 -11.66 12.91 9.54
CA PHE A 80 -11.27 13.05 8.12
C PHE A 80 -11.08 11.72 7.40
N PHE A 81 -10.67 10.67 8.12
CA PHE A 81 -10.35 9.37 7.53
C PHE A 81 -11.27 8.30 8.08
N PRO A 82 -12.15 7.73 7.27
CA PRO A 82 -12.96 6.60 7.69
C PRO A 82 -12.07 5.36 7.92
N PRO A 83 -12.59 4.33 8.59
CA PRO A 83 -11.90 3.03 8.69
C PRO A 83 -11.42 2.54 7.33
N LEU A 84 -10.25 1.91 7.26
CA LEU A 84 -9.66 1.48 5.99
C LEU A 84 -10.64 0.63 5.18
N LYS A 85 -11.35 -0.33 5.80
CA LYS A 85 -12.36 -1.16 5.13
C LYS A 85 -13.47 -0.37 4.45
N THR A 86 -13.88 0.74 5.04
CA THR A 86 -14.89 1.63 4.47
C THR A 86 -14.32 2.44 3.31
N HIS A 87 -13.06 2.88 3.46
CA HIS A 87 -12.38 3.72 2.46
C HIS A 87 -12.06 2.93 1.18
N ILE A 88 -11.57 1.69 1.30
CA ILE A 88 -11.28 0.84 0.13
C ILE A 88 -12.48 0.00 -0.33
N LYS A 89 -13.61 0.07 0.38
CA LYS A 89 -14.82 -0.74 0.14
C LYS A 89 -14.55 -2.25 0.06
N GLN A 90 -13.63 -2.72 0.91
CA GLN A 90 -13.22 -4.11 0.97
C GLN A 90 -13.17 -4.59 2.42
N PRO A 91 -13.91 -5.65 2.80
CA PRO A 91 -13.72 -6.31 4.08
C PRO A 91 -12.34 -6.98 4.14
N PHE A 92 -11.73 -6.94 5.29
CA PHE A 92 -10.47 -7.63 5.57
C PHE A 92 -10.36 -7.98 7.06
N PHE A 93 -9.43 -8.87 7.37
CA PHE A 93 -9.04 -9.19 8.74
C PHE A 93 -7.61 -8.73 8.99
N ILE A 94 -7.35 -8.25 10.21
CA ILE A 94 -5.99 -8.07 10.70
C ILE A 94 -5.64 -9.32 11.51
N ASP A 95 -4.78 -10.12 10.91
CA ASP A 95 -4.37 -11.41 11.47
C ASP A 95 -3.25 -11.18 12.48
N LYS A 96 -3.60 -11.30 13.76
CA LYS A 96 -2.65 -11.09 14.86
C LYS A 96 -1.74 -12.30 15.05
N ASP A 97 -2.24 -13.49 14.76
CA ASP A 97 -1.50 -14.74 14.96
C ASP A 97 -0.42 -14.90 13.88
N THR A 98 -0.69 -14.39 12.67
CA THR A 98 0.30 -14.31 11.59
C THR A 98 1.28 -13.14 11.77
N SER A 99 0.99 -12.18 12.66
CA SER A 99 1.88 -11.02 12.87
C SER A 99 3.16 -11.42 13.59
N LEU A 100 4.30 -10.87 13.13
CA LEU A 100 5.63 -11.15 13.67
C LEU A 100 6.22 -9.91 14.36
N ALA A 101 6.54 -10.05 15.65
CA ALA A 101 7.28 -9.06 16.41
C ALA A 101 8.69 -9.58 16.68
N PHE A 102 9.67 -9.13 15.92
CA PHE A 102 11.08 -9.52 16.14
C PHE A 102 11.75 -8.64 17.21
N GLU A 103 12.68 -9.24 17.96
CA GLU A 103 13.40 -8.56 19.05
C GLU A 103 14.65 -7.84 18.53
N ILE A 104 15.36 -8.45 17.58
CA ILE A 104 16.68 -8.00 17.13
C ILE A 104 16.67 -7.90 15.60
N THR A 105 17.12 -6.76 15.07
CA THR A 105 17.12 -6.50 13.63
C THR A 105 17.99 -7.46 12.83
N THR A 106 19.11 -7.91 13.38
CA THR A 106 20.02 -8.86 12.73
C THR A 106 19.47 -10.27 12.61
N THR A 107 18.50 -10.66 13.45
CA THR A 107 17.82 -11.96 13.39
C THR A 107 16.46 -11.91 12.71
N ALA A 108 15.95 -10.71 12.41
CA ALA A 108 14.60 -10.49 11.90
C ALA A 108 14.26 -11.32 10.65
N VAL A 109 15.18 -11.41 9.70
CA VAL A 109 14.97 -12.20 8.46
C VAL A 109 14.91 -13.70 8.76
N LYS A 110 15.75 -14.19 9.66
CA LYS A 110 15.74 -15.60 10.09
C LYS A 110 14.44 -15.95 10.81
N GLU A 111 13.99 -15.07 11.72
CA GLU A 111 12.72 -15.22 12.42
C GLU A 111 11.54 -15.20 11.44
N LEU A 112 11.55 -14.26 10.48
CA LEU A 112 10.53 -14.18 9.44
C LEU A 112 10.48 -15.45 8.59
N LYS A 113 11.62 -15.93 8.12
CA LYS A 113 11.72 -17.17 7.34
C LYS A 113 11.11 -18.35 8.09
N HIS A 114 11.49 -18.53 9.35
CA HIS A 114 10.94 -19.60 10.18
C HIS A 114 9.43 -19.46 10.37
N HIS A 115 8.95 -18.25 10.61
CA HIS A 115 7.53 -17.95 10.75
C HIS A 115 6.74 -18.28 9.49
N LEU A 116 7.24 -17.86 8.31
CA LEU A 116 6.55 -18.07 7.03
C LEU A 116 6.54 -19.54 6.58
N ILE A 117 7.59 -20.32 6.87
CA ILE A 117 7.62 -21.76 6.58
C ILE A 117 6.51 -22.50 7.33
N ASN A 118 6.19 -22.05 8.55
CA ASN A 118 5.16 -22.66 9.40
C ASN A 118 3.77 -22.03 9.21
N LEU A 119 3.64 -21.05 8.32
CA LEU A 119 2.36 -20.38 8.08
C LEU A 119 1.42 -21.24 7.25
N GLU A 120 0.37 -21.74 7.89
CA GLU A 120 -0.74 -22.41 7.22
C GLU A 120 -1.66 -21.38 6.55
N LYS A 121 -1.49 -21.21 5.25
CA LYS A 121 -2.32 -20.26 4.50
C LYS A 121 -3.73 -20.78 4.30
N THR A 122 -4.72 -19.97 4.63
CA THR A 122 -6.12 -20.26 4.30
C THR A 122 -6.33 -20.19 2.77
N PRO A 123 -6.95 -21.19 2.14
CA PRO A 123 -7.24 -21.15 0.70
C PRO A 123 -8.05 -19.90 0.30
N ASN A 124 -7.87 -19.45 -0.92
CA ASN A 124 -8.57 -18.29 -1.48
C ASN A 124 -8.45 -17.00 -0.66
N THR A 125 -7.33 -16.85 0.04
CA THR A 125 -7.05 -15.68 0.90
C THR A 125 -5.84 -14.92 0.38
N ARG A 126 -6.01 -13.62 0.17
CA ARG A 126 -4.90 -12.71 -0.17
C ARG A 126 -4.24 -12.20 1.11
N TYR A 127 -2.98 -12.59 1.31
CA TYR A 127 -2.17 -12.11 2.43
C TYR A 127 -1.35 -10.91 2.04
N VAL A 128 -1.34 -9.89 2.90
CA VAL A 128 -0.53 -8.68 2.73
C VAL A 128 0.19 -8.36 4.03
N ALA A 129 1.50 -8.35 4.00
CA ALA A 129 2.32 -7.96 5.12
C ALA A 129 2.46 -6.44 5.21
N ILE A 130 2.20 -5.88 6.38
CA ILE A 130 2.49 -4.50 6.73
C ILE A 130 3.80 -4.49 7.50
N TYR A 131 4.90 -4.20 6.81
CA TYR A 131 6.21 -4.14 7.43
C TYR A 131 6.52 -2.74 7.92
N ILE A 132 6.54 -2.56 9.25
CA ILE A 132 7.01 -1.32 9.88
C ILE A 132 8.52 -1.41 10.02
N SER A 133 9.23 -0.67 9.19
CA SER A 133 10.69 -0.70 9.15
C SER A 133 11.28 0.04 10.35
N PRO A 134 12.16 -0.63 11.14
CA PRO A 134 12.92 0.04 12.18
C PRO A 134 14.06 0.92 11.61
N ILE A 135 14.39 0.73 10.33
CA ILE A 135 15.46 1.42 9.63
C ILE A 135 14.90 2.71 9.04
N HIS A 136 15.62 3.81 9.19
CA HIS A 136 15.23 5.09 8.64
C HIS A 136 15.23 5.05 7.10
N LYS A 137 14.29 5.78 6.49
CA LYS A 137 14.13 5.79 5.02
C LYS A 137 15.42 6.19 4.28
N GLU A 138 16.20 7.08 4.84
CA GLU A 138 17.43 7.63 4.25
C GLU A 138 18.68 6.83 4.61
N ASP A 139 18.57 5.87 5.52
CA ASP A 139 19.68 5.01 5.92
C ASP A 139 20.00 4.00 4.81
N GLN A 140 20.93 4.36 3.93
CA GLN A 140 21.33 3.54 2.80
C GLN A 140 22.13 2.30 3.24
N ASP A 141 22.89 2.42 4.32
CA ASP A 141 23.80 1.36 4.78
C ASP A 141 23.03 0.14 5.34
N ASN A 142 21.88 0.40 5.96
CA ASN A 142 21.03 -0.63 6.57
C ASN A 142 19.83 -1.04 5.70
N LYS A 143 19.69 -0.54 4.48
CA LYS A 143 18.60 -0.92 3.56
C LYS A 143 18.55 -2.41 3.23
N GLN A 144 19.62 -3.14 3.47
CA GLN A 144 19.66 -4.58 3.20
C GLN A 144 18.55 -5.33 3.94
N LEU A 145 18.26 -4.98 5.20
CA LEU A 145 17.15 -5.58 5.95
C LEU A 145 15.80 -5.41 5.23
N TYR A 146 15.54 -4.22 4.71
CA TYR A 146 14.33 -3.93 3.93
C TYR A 146 14.20 -4.86 2.72
N TYR A 147 15.27 -5.04 1.94
CA TYR A 147 15.23 -5.89 0.75
C TYR A 147 15.08 -7.36 1.11
N GLN A 148 15.80 -7.84 2.14
CA GLN A 148 15.72 -9.22 2.60
C GLN A 148 14.33 -9.59 3.12
N VAL A 149 13.68 -8.71 3.89
CA VAL A 149 12.30 -8.92 4.35
C VAL A 149 11.35 -9.02 3.17
N LYS A 150 11.48 -8.12 2.17
CA LYS A 150 10.63 -8.16 0.97
C LYS A 150 10.86 -9.41 0.13
N GLU A 151 12.11 -9.80 -0.05
CA GLU A 151 12.50 -11.00 -0.78
C GLU A 151 11.89 -12.25 -0.14
N GLU A 152 12.00 -12.37 1.19
CA GLU A 152 11.46 -13.52 1.89
C GLU A 152 9.94 -13.60 1.80
N LEU A 153 9.23 -12.48 1.94
CA LEU A 153 7.79 -12.42 1.73
C LEU A 153 7.38 -12.81 0.30
N LEU A 154 8.15 -12.35 -0.70
CA LEU A 154 7.88 -12.65 -2.10
C LEU A 154 8.07 -14.15 -2.42
N LYS A 155 9.08 -14.83 -1.84
CA LYS A 155 9.27 -16.28 -1.94
C LYS A 155 8.05 -17.06 -1.47
N HIS A 156 7.30 -16.50 -0.53
CA HIS A 156 6.07 -17.07 -0.02
C HIS A 156 4.80 -16.48 -0.68
N GLU A 157 4.93 -15.81 -1.83
CA GLU A 157 3.80 -15.18 -2.56
C GLU A 157 2.97 -14.20 -1.72
N ILE A 158 3.62 -13.54 -0.75
CA ILE A 158 3.01 -12.54 0.11
C ILE A 158 3.42 -11.16 -0.37
N THR A 159 2.45 -10.36 -0.78
CA THR A 159 2.69 -8.94 -1.06
C THR A 159 2.97 -8.17 0.21
N SER A 160 3.77 -7.12 0.12
CA SER A 160 4.09 -6.30 1.28
C SER A 160 3.93 -4.81 1.02
N GLN A 161 3.51 -4.09 2.06
CA GLN A 161 3.59 -2.65 2.15
C GLN A 161 4.58 -2.29 3.26
N VAL A 162 5.66 -1.63 2.87
CA VAL A 162 6.63 -1.12 3.86
C VAL A 162 6.22 0.27 4.31
N ILE A 163 6.30 0.49 5.59
CA ILE A 163 6.02 1.77 6.24
C ILE A 163 7.23 2.12 7.11
N PHE A 164 7.79 3.26 6.85
CA PHE A 164 8.84 3.80 7.72
C PHE A 164 8.20 4.47 8.93
N LYS A 165 8.72 4.21 10.11
CA LYS A 165 8.14 4.69 11.37
C LYS A 165 8.02 6.21 11.46
N GLU A 166 8.91 6.95 10.81
CA GLU A 166 8.85 8.41 10.74
C GLU A 166 7.56 8.92 10.06
N SER A 167 6.97 8.12 9.17
CA SER A 167 5.72 8.47 8.50
C SER A 167 4.51 8.37 9.42
N ILE A 168 4.61 7.61 10.51
CA ILE A 168 3.51 7.40 11.46
C ILE A 168 3.51 8.47 12.54
N ASN A 169 4.70 8.83 13.04
CA ASN A 169 4.87 9.80 14.15
C ASN A 169 5.12 11.22 13.66
N ASN A 170 4.32 11.67 12.70
CA ASN A 170 4.57 13.00 12.17
C ASN A 170 3.25 13.82 12.14
N ASN A 171 3.36 15.12 12.17
CA ASN A 171 2.22 16.05 12.06
C ASN A 171 1.42 15.86 10.75
N TYR A 172 2.00 15.17 9.77
CA TYR A 172 1.41 14.85 8.47
C TYR A 172 0.80 13.43 8.38
N PHE A 173 0.54 12.79 9.53
CA PHE A 173 -0.03 11.44 9.54
C PHE A 173 -1.29 11.31 8.68
N GLY A 174 -2.13 12.36 8.65
CA GLY A 174 -3.29 12.39 7.75
C GLY A 174 -2.93 12.26 6.27
N ALA A 175 -1.94 13.03 5.81
CA ALA A 175 -1.47 12.95 4.42
C ALA A 175 -0.80 11.58 4.12
N PHE A 176 -0.12 11.00 5.09
CA PHE A 176 0.40 9.63 4.98
C PHE A 176 -0.73 8.62 4.76
N LEU A 177 -1.83 8.72 5.52
CA LEU A 177 -2.98 7.82 5.38
C LEU A 177 -3.65 7.95 4.01
N GLU A 178 -3.74 9.15 3.45
CA GLU A 178 -4.25 9.37 2.09
C GLU A 178 -3.41 8.67 1.03
N ASN A 179 -2.11 8.62 1.22
CA ASN A 179 -1.19 7.99 0.26
C ASN A 179 -1.13 6.47 0.41
N ILE A 180 -1.22 5.94 1.64
CA ILE A 180 -1.11 4.50 1.87
C ILE A 180 -2.40 3.75 1.49
N THR A 181 -3.55 4.37 1.60
CA THR A 181 -4.84 3.75 1.30
C THR A 181 -4.91 3.21 -0.14
N PRO A 182 -4.64 4.00 -1.21
CA PRO A 182 -4.62 3.47 -2.57
C PRO A 182 -3.48 2.44 -2.79
N ALA A 183 -2.35 2.60 -2.09
CA ALA A 183 -1.27 1.63 -2.16
C ALA A 183 -1.68 0.26 -1.58
N LEU A 184 -2.37 0.24 -0.45
CA LEU A 184 -2.90 -1.00 0.14
C LEU A 184 -3.97 -1.64 -0.74
N LEU A 185 -4.86 -0.84 -1.32
CA LEU A 185 -5.85 -1.33 -2.27
C LEU A 185 -5.18 -2.00 -3.48
N ALA A 186 -4.14 -1.39 -4.05
CA ALA A 186 -3.38 -1.99 -5.14
C ALA A 186 -2.66 -3.29 -4.75
N LYS A 187 -2.26 -3.46 -3.48
CA LYS A 187 -1.65 -4.71 -2.97
C LYS A 187 -2.63 -5.88 -2.89
N ILE A 188 -3.91 -5.58 -2.90
CA ILE A 188 -4.98 -6.57 -2.93
C ILE A 188 -5.68 -6.61 -4.30
N ASP A 189 -5.00 -6.15 -5.34
CA ASP A 189 -5.43 -6.17 -6.74
C ASP A 189 -6.70 -5.33 -7.02
N GLY A 190 -7.00 -4.35 -6.19
CA GLY A 190 -8.01 -3.34 -6.45
C GLY A 190 -7.46 -2.17 -7.27
N ILE A 191 -8.34 -1.42 -7.89
CA ILE A 191 -7.98 -0.26 -8.73
C ILE A 191 -8.56 1.00 -8.09
N PRO A 192 -7.72 1.91 -7.58
CA PRO A 192 -8.19 3.13 -6.92
C PRO A 192 -9.02 4.03 -7.85
N TRP A 193 -8.50 4.30 -9.05
CA TRP A 193 -9.14 5.07 -10.12
C TRP A 193 -8.51 4.74 -11.46
N ARG A 194 -9.18 5.11 -12.54
CA ARG A 194 -8.62 5.12 -13.89
C ARG A 194 -8.89 6.46 -14.58
N LEU A 195 -8.22 6.75 -15.67
CA LEU A 195 -8.58 7.88 -16.50
C LEU A 195 -9.98 7.70 -17.07
N ASP A 196 -10.79 8.77 -17.05
CA ASP A 196 -12.13 8.79 -17.65
C ASP A 196 -12.03 9.06 -19.15
N ARG A 197 -11.44 8.12 -19.87
CA ARG A 197 -11.37 8.11 -21.33
C ARG A 197 -11.30 6.67 -21.83
N ASP A 198 -11.93 6.42 -22.95
CA ASP A 198 -11.76 5.18 -23.67
C ASP A 198 -10.39 5.23 -24.37
N LEU A 199 -9.52 4.31 -24.05
CA LEU A 199 -8.32 4.05 -24.82
C LEU A 199 -8.80 3.40 -26.12
N LYS A 200 -8.77 4.16 -27.21
CA LYS A 200 -8.98 3.61 -28.55
C LYS A 200 -7.75 2.84 -29.00
#